data_89b6b575edde9cf7c951ec4e25c9a466
#
_entry.id   89b6b575edde9cf7c951ec4e25c9a466
#
_cell.length_a   1.000
_cell.length_b   1.000
_cell.length_c   1.000
_cell.angle_alpha   90.00
_cell.angle_beta   90.00
_cell.angle_gamma   90.00
#
_symmetry.space_group_name_H-M   'P 1'
#
loop_
_entity.id
_entity.type
_entity.pdbx_description
1 polymer ?
#
loop_
_entity_poly.entity_id
_entity_poly.type
_entity_poly.pdbx_seq_one_letter_code
_entity_poly.pdbx_strand_id
1 'polypeptide(L)'
;MKKTMLLMSTAILATAFLAACGPSSKDDGTITRLEQNGNTLTVCDFAKVKDTLNVPLSEWVEDCRLVRFENTDTALFKMWWPAITDNYIGIRQSGGVFKLFDHKGKFLHDIGAMGQGPGEYAGSLYSELIDEKNKVIYLAPFAGSTKILKYNLDGTFVTDYDLGERLNKPKLSLNPDGSISLVHLCFQGMSEMMGAVITPDSTITKYIPAPGQAINPRDKNGSFVGFNNEIWSYNNVEGFKYMMMPVDTLYNYNAAANKMEAQFD
;
A
#
# COMPACT_ATOMS: atom_id res chain seq x y z
N MET A 1 22.28 75.61 -5.60
CA MET A 1 21.86 74.56 -4.70
C MET A 1 20.45 74.06 -5.12
N LYS A 2 20.36 73.04 -5.91
CA LYS A 2 19.08 72.40 -6.32
C LYS A 2 19.04 70.99 -5.79
N LYS A 3 18.13 70.70 -4.89
CA LYS A 3 17.82 69.34 -4.39
C LYS A 3 16.98 68.60 -5.43
N THR A 4 17.49 67.55 -5.97
CA THR A 4 16.77 66.61 -6.82
C THR A 4 16.14 65.53 -5.94
N MET A 5 14.83 65.44 -5.92
CA MET A 5 14.03 64.47 -5.20
C MET A 5 13.87 63.26 -6.13
N LEU A 6 14.39 62.11 -5.72
CA LEU A 6 14.25 60.83 -6.44
C LEU A 6 12.97 60.18 -5.99
N LEU A 7 11.99 60.09 -6.87
CA LEU A 7 10.76 59.34 -6.68
C LEU A 7 11.07 57.84 -6.99
N MET A 8 11.03 56.99 -5.96
CA MET A 8 10.96 55.55 -6.11
C MET A 8 9.53 55.15 -6.38
N SER A 9 9.23 54.75 -7.60
CA SER A 9 7.96 54.07 -7.96
C SER A 9 8.09 52.59 -7.66
N THR A 10 7.39 52.14 -6.62
CA THR A 10 7.18 50.73 -6.32
C THR A 10 6.14 50.17 -7.28
N ALA A 11 6.60 49.36 -8.23
CA ALA A 11 5.72 48.57 -9.08
C ALA A 11 5.20 47.38 -8.28
N ILE A 12 3.94 47.42 -7.93
CA ILE A 12 3.21 46.28 -7.37
C ILE A 12 2.89 45.34 -8.53
N LEU A 13 3.61 44.22 -8.59
CA LEU A 13 3.33 43.13 -9.53
C LEU A 13 2.12 42.35 -8.99
N ALA A 14 0.93 42.68 -9.48
CA ALA A 14 -0.28 41.89 -9.22
C ALA A 14 -0.19 40.61 -10.06
N THR A 15 0.23 39.51 -9.45
CA THR A 15 0.06 38.17 -10.00
C THR A 15 -1.41 37.80 -9.99
N ALA A 16 -2.06 37.93 -11.15
CA ALA A 16 -3.38 37.41 -11.36
C ALA A 16 -3.31 35.87 -11.34
N PHE A 17 -3.78 35.25 -10.27
CA PHE A 17 -4.12 33.84 -10.27
C PHE A 17 -5.33 33.67 -11.20
N LEU A 18 -5.08 33.10 -12.37
CA LEU A 18 -6.14 32.55 -13.22
C LEU A 18 -6.70 31.31 -12.47
N ALA A 19 -7.73 31.56 -11.69
CA ALA A 19 -8.61 30.49 -11.23
C ALA A 19 -9.27 29.92 -12.49
N ALA A 20 -8.92 28.70 -12.88
CA ALA A 20 -9.66 27.90 -13.83
C ALA A 20 -11.03 27.62 -13.18
N CYS A 21 -12.02 28.47 -13.48
CA CYS A 21 -13.42 28.22 -13.16
C CYS A 21 -13.93 27.10 -14.07
N GLY A 22 -13.80 25.84 -13.61
CA GLY A 22 -14.78 24.82 -13.97
C GLY A 22 -16.14 25.23 -13.41
N PRO A 23 -17.27 24.70 -13.91
CA PRO A 23 -18.60 25.05 -13.43
C PRO A 23 -18.65 24.84 -11.91
N SER A 24 -18.94 25.89 -11.17
CA SER A 24 -19.04 25.84 -9.71
C SER A 24 -20.23 24.95 -9.36
N SER A 25 -19.99 23.68 -9.06
CA SER A 25 -20.93 22.91 -8.28
C SER A 25 -21.08 23.64 -6.95
N LYS A 26 -22.33 24.05 -6.61
CA LYS A 26 -22.62 24.55 -5.27
C LYS A 26 -22.13 23.48 -4.30
N ASP A 27 -21.26 23.86 -3.37
CA ASP A 27 -20.84 23.00 -2.29
C ASP A 27 -22.10 22.59 -1.52
N ASP A 28 -22.56 21.37 -1.74
CA ASP A 28 -23.76 20.82 -1.10
C ASP A 28 -23.40 20.08 0.20
N GLY A 29 -22.15 20.15 0.60
CA GLY A 29 -21.61 19.49 1.79
C GLY A 29 -21.45 17.98 1.62
N THR A 30 -21.48 17.47 0.39
CA THR A 30 -21.17 16.05 0.09
C THR A 30 -19.72 15.73 0.42
N ILE A 31 -18.82 16.68 0.15
CA ILE A 31 -17.39 16.56 0.49
C ILE A 31 -17.01 17.66 1.46
N THR A 32 -16.48 17.29 2.61
CA THR A 32 -15.97 18.20 3.64
C THR A 32 -14.50 17.93 3.89
N ARG A 33 -13.72 18.98 4.15
CA ARG A 33 -12.32 18.88 4.54
C ARG A 33 -12.16 19.35 5.97
N LEU A 34 -11.58 18.48 6.82
CA LEU A 34 -11.36 18.73 8.24
C LEU A 34 -9.87 18.73 8.52
N GLU A 35 -9.39 19.73 9.26
CA GLU A 35 -8.01 19.72 9.76
C GLU A 35 -7.95 18.95 11.08
N GLN A 36 -7.19 17.86 11.08
CA GLN A 36 -7.02 17.01 12.25
C GLN A 36 -5.54 16.68 12.47
N ASN A 37 -4.98 17.11 13.58
CA ASN A 37 -3.58 16.87 13.96
C ASN A 37 -2.55 17.30 12.90
N GLY A 38 -2.82 18.38 12.16
CA GLY A 38 -1.96 18.90 11.10
C GLY A 38 -2.12 18.19 9.74
N ASN A 39 -3.07 17.28 9.61
CA ASN A 39 -3.44 16.61 8.37
C ASN A 39 -4.83 17.04 7.92
N THR A 40 -5.05 17.10 6.60
CA THR A 40 -6.38 17.33 6.03
C THR A 40 -7.08 16.00 5.82
N LEU A 41 -8.16 15.78 6.57
CA LEU A 41 -9.07 14.65 6.37
C LEU A 41 -10.18 15.08 5.39
N THR A 42 -10.36 14.33 4.30
CA THR A 42 -11.49 14.51 3.39
C THR A 42 -12.60 13.53 3.78
N VAL A 43 -13.78 14.06 4.06
CA VAL A 43 -14.98 13.29 4.42
C VAL A 43 -15.98 13.36 3.28
N CYS A 44 -16.49 12.21 2.86
CA CYS A 44 -17.55 12.09 1.85
C CYS A 44 -18.84 11.56 2.48
N ASP A 45 -19.88 12.39 2.48
CA ASP A 45 -21.21 11.99 2.93
C ASP A 45 -21.95 11.26 1.80
N PHE A 46 -21.86 9.93 1.78
CA PHE A 46 -22.49 9.11 0.76
C PHE A 46 -24.01 9.26 0.71
N ALA A 47 -24.67 9.67 1.79
CA ALA A 47 -26.11 9.92 1.78
C ALA A 47 -26.52 11.12 0.90
N LYS A 48 -25.57 12.01 0.61
CA LYS A 48 -25.75 13.16 -0.27
C LYS A 48 -25.37 12.92 -1.72
N VAL A 49 -24.71 11.81 -2.03
CA VAL A 49 -24.37 11.43 -3.41
C VAL A 49 -25.66 11.11 -4.17
N LYS A 50 -25.93 11.85 -5.25
CA LYS A 50 -27.20 11.76 -5.98
C LYS A 50 -27.09 11.04 -7.31
N ASP A 51 -25.88 11.00 -7.88
CA ASP A 51 -25.70 10.58 -9.26
C ASP A 51 -24.41 9.77 -9.45
N THR A 52 -24.31 9.11 -10.61
CA THR A 52 -23.12 8.41 -11.07
C THR A 52 -22.60 9.03 -12.36
N LEU A 53 -21.29 9.09 -12.50
CA LEU A 53 -20.62 9.58 -13.70
C LEU A 53 -19.90 8.42 -14.40
N ASN A 54 -20.09 8.29 -15.70
CA ASN A 54 -19.25 7.42 -16.53
C ASN A 54 -17.98 8.17 -16.90
N VAL A 55 -16.85 7.76 -16.34
CA VAL A 55 -15.54 8.32 -16.67
C VAL A 55 -14.88 7.41 -17.70
N PRO A 56 -14.58 7.90 -18.92
CA PRO A 56 -13.88 7.13 -19.92
C PRO A 56 -12.49 6.72 -19.42
N LEU A 57 -12.05 5.50 -19.72
CA LEU A 57 -10.72 5.02 -19.33
C LEU A 57 -9.60 5.92 -19.88
N SER A 58 -9.81 6.53 -21.06
CA SER A 58 -8.88 7.49 -21.68
C SER A 58 -8.59 8.75 -20.86
N GLU A 59 -9.39 9.08 -19.85
CA GLU A 59 -9.10 10.18 -18.93
C GLU A 59 -8.07 9.79 -17.85
N TRP A 60 -7.81 8.49 -17.69
CA TRP A 60 -6.94 7.93 -16.65
C TRP A 60 -5.74 7.19 -17.20
N VAL A 61 -5.78 6.78 -18.47
CA VAL A 61 -4.77 5.93 -19.09
C VAL A 61 -4.24 6.61 -20.35
N GLU A 62 -2.96 6.90 -20.36
CA GLU A 62 -2.26 7.50 -21.51
C GLU A 62 -1.86 6.44 -22.53
N ASP A 63 -1.47 5.25 -22.08
CA ASP A 63 -1.03 4.15 -22.95
C ASP A 63 -1.37 2.77 -22.37
N CYS A 64 -1.51 1.78 -23.23
CA CYS A 64 -1.76 0.39 -22.88
C CYS A 64 -0.77 -0.52 -23.61
N ARG A 65 -0.13 -1.41 -22.85
CA ARG A 65 0.76 -2.43 -23.42
C ARG A 65 0.27 -3.84 -23.10
N LEU A 66 0.18 -4.67 -24.13
CA LEU A 66 -0.09 -6.10 -23.99
C LEU A 66 1.23 -6.84 -23.74
N VAL A 67 1.35 -7.52 -22.61
CA VAL A 67 2.49 -8.40 -22.30
C VAL A 67 2.07 -9.84 -22.53
N ARG A 68 2.81 -10.54 -23.40
CA ARG A 68 2.63 -11.98 -23.61
C ARG A 68 3.68 -12.73 -22.78
N PHE A 69 3.21 -13.53 -21.85
CA PHE A 69 4.10 -14.35 -21.03
C PHE A 69 4.65 -15.55 -21.81
N GLU A 70 5.86 -15.96 -21.44
CA GLU A 70 6.49 -17.17 -21.92
C GLU A 70 5.59 -18.39 -21.64
N ASN A 71 5.49 -19.30 -22.63
CA ASN A 71 4.62 -20.48 -22.55
C ASN A 71 5.47 -21.75 -22.51
N THR A 72 6.18 -21.95 -21.39
CA THR A 72 6.92 -23.17 -21.05
C THR A 72 6.34 -23.75 -19.77
N ASP A 73 6.53 -25.03 -19.51
CA ASP A 73 6.00 -25.70 -18.32
C ASP A 73 6.42 -25.01 -17.02
N THR A 74 7.64 -24.47 -16.97
CA THR A 74 8.17 -23.75 -15.81
C THR A 74 7.56 -22.34 -15.68
N ALA A 75 7.14 -21.73 -16.76
CA ALA A 75 6.57 -20.39 -16.81
C ALA A 75 5.05 -20.36 -16.55
N LEU A 76 4.37 -21.51 -16.63
CA LEU A 76 2.92 -21.55 -16.41
C LEU A 76 2.57 -21.15 -14.99
N PHE A 77 1.47 -20.39 -14.84
CA PHE A 77 0.99 -19.92 -13.55
C PHE A 77 -0.54 -19.82 -13.51
N LYS A 78 -1.06 -19.85 -12.29
CA LYS A 78 -2.44 -19.47 -11.98
C LYS A 78 -2.42 -18.15 -11.21
N MET A 79 -2.54 -17.05 -11.93
CA MET A 79 -2.45 -15.73 -11.36
C MET A 79 -3.55 -15.48 -10.33
N TRP A 80 -3.14 -15.03 -9.16
CA TRP A 80 -4.03 -14.41 -8.18
C TRP A 80 -3.85 -12.90 -8.17
N TRP A 81 -2.58 -12.42 -8.13
CA TRP A 81 -2.26 -11.00 -8.12
C TRP A 81 -0.93 -10.71 -8.80
N PRO A 82 -0.82 -9.67 -9.62
CA PRO A 82 0.45 -9.23 -10.18
C PRO A 82 1.08 -8.13 -9.31
N ALA A 83 2.42 -8.14 -9.17
CA ALA A 83 3.23 -7.03 -8.73
C ALA A 83 4.03 -6.52 -9.93
N ILE A 84 3.82 -5.27 -10.32
CA ILE A 84 4.44 -4.70 -11.53
C ILE A 84 5.35 -3.56 -11.12
N THR A 85 6.59 -3.61 -11.60
CA THR A 85 7.61 -2.57 -11.45
C THR A 85 8.15 -2.19 -12.84
N ASP A 86 9.13 -1.31 -12.93
CA ASP A 86 9.65 -0.84 -14.23
C ASP A 86 10.21 -1.98 -15.09
N ASN A 87 10.93 -2.93 -14.46
CA ASN A 87 11.64 -3.98 -15.16
C ASN A 87 11.10 -5.38 -14.92
N TYR A 88 10.21 -5.58 -13.93
CA TYR A 88 9.76 -6.90 -13.52
C TYR A 88 8.25 -7.00 -13.38
N ILE A 89 7.76 -8.21 -13.58
CA ILE A 89 6.39 -8.61 -13.30
C ILE A 89 6.46 -9.82 -12.37
N GLY A 90 6.04 -9.64 -11.13
CA GLY A 90 5.91 -10.70 -10.15
C GLY A 90 4.49 -11.27 -10.16
N ILE A 91 4.34 -12.58 -10.15
CA ILE A 91 3.04 -13.24 -10.15
C ILE A 91 2.86 -14.03 -8.86
N ARG A 92 1.95 -13.53 -8.03
CA ARG A 92 1.45 -14.26 -6.87
C ARG A 92 0.37 -15.23 -7.31
N GLN A 93 0.52 -16.49 -6.90
CA GLN A 93 -0.38 -17.58 -7.25
C GLN A 93 -1.29 -17.98 -6.08
N SER A 94 -2.43 -18.55 -6.41
CA SER A 94 -3.25 -19.26 -5.43
C SER A 94 -2.70 -20.67 -5.24
N GLY A 95 -1.91 -20.87 -4.15
CA GLY A 95 -1.34 -22.17 -3.80
C GLY A 95 -0.14 -22.57 -4.68
N GLY A 96 0.73 -21.63 -5.03
CA GLY A 96 1.97 -21.88 -5.78
C GLY A 96 3.08 -20.92 -5.38
N VAL A 97 4.28 -21.17 -5.90
CA VAL A 97 5.44 -20.31 -5.69
C VAL A 97 5.27 -18.97 -6.42
N PHE A 98 5.86 -17.93 -5.87
CA PHE A 98 5.90 -16.63 -6.53
C PHE A 98 6.81 -16.71 -7.76
N LYS A 99 6.31 -16.26 -8.91
CA LYS A 99 7.06 -16.29 -10.17
C LYS A 99 7.48 -14.90 -10.57
N LEU A 100 8.74 -14.75 -10.97
CA LEU A 100 9.30 -13.52 -11.47
C LEU A 100 9.51 -13.60 -12.99
N PHE A 101 9.02 -12.57 -13.68
CA PHE A 101 9.20 -12.36 -15.11
C PHE A 101 9.86 -11.01 -15.36
N ASP A 102 10.53 -10.85 -16.50
CA ASP A 102 10.90 -9.52 -16.98
C ASP A 102 9.66 -8.76 -17.50
N HIS A 103 9.83 -7.46 -17.76
CA HIS A 103 8.76 -6.60 -18.27
C HIS A 103 8.24 -6.98 -19.68
N LYS A 104 8.90 -7.92 -20.38
CA LYS A 104 8.49 -8.46 -21.67
C LYS A 104 7.73 -9.78 -21.55
N GLY A 105 7.64 -10.32 -20.32
CA GLY A 105 6.95 -11.58 -20.04
C GLY A 105 7.83 -12.82 -20.14
N LYS A 106 9.16 -12.67 -20.23
CA LYS A 106 10.09 -13.81 -20.16
C LYS A 106 10.19 -14.27 -18.71
N PHE A 107 10.04 -15.57 -18.48
CA PHE A 107 10.23 -16.18 -17.17
C PHE A 107 11.70 -16.05 -16.71
N LEU A 108 11.90 -15.67 -15.47
CA LEU A 108 13.21 -15.53 -14.86
C LEU A 108 13.41 -16.58 -13.78
N HIS A 109 12.64 -16.55 -12.69
CA HIS A 109 12.83 -17.40 -11.53
C HIS A 109 11.52 -17.71 -10.79
N ASP A 110 11.49 -18.87 -10.15
CA ASP A 110 10.63 -19.09 -8.99
C ASP A 110 11.31 -18.48 -7.75
N ILE A 111 10.56 -17.79 -6.93
CA ILE A 111 11.06 -17.13 -5.72
C ILE A 111 10.61 -17.92 -4.51
N GLY A 112 11.58 -18.56 -3.83
CA GLY A 112 11.33 -19.47 -2.74
C GLY A 112 10.81 -20.83 -3.22
N ALA A 113 10.28 -21.60 -2.28
CA ALA A 113 9.68 -22.92 -2.53
C ALA A 113 8.50 -23.18 -1.58
N MET A 114 7.67 -24.15 -1.95
CA MET A 114 6.58 -24.59 -1.07
C MET A 114 7.15 -25.57 -0.03
N GLY A 115 6.98 -25.26 1.26
CA GLY A 115 7.49 -26.07 2.35
C GLY A 115 7.52 -25.34 3.69
N GLN A 116 8.38 -25.83 4.61
CA GLN A 116 8.54 -25.28 5.97
C GLN A 116 10.01 -25.09 6.36
N GLY A 117 10.92 -25.31 5.42
CA GLY A 117 12.36 -25.08 5.61
C GLY A 117 12.74 -23.60 5.52
N PRO A 118 14.04 -23.29 5.73
CA PRO A 118 14.56 -21.94 5.53
C PRO A 118 14.32 -21.45 4.10
N GLY A 119 13.68 -20.29 3.95
CA GLY A 119 13.32 -19.74 2.64
C GLY A 119 12.19 -20.48 1.93
N GLU A 120 11.46 -21.33 2.63
CA GLU A 120 10.22 -21.94 2.13
C GLU A 120 9.01 -21.32 2.82
N TYR A 121 7.86 -21.41 2.16
CA TYR A 121 6.58 -20.96 2.73
C TYR A 121 5.46 -21.93 2.42
N ALA A 122 4.56 -22.11 3.39
CA ALA A 122 3.39 -22.96 3.22
C ALA A 122 2.19 -22.10 2.78
N GLY A 123 1.38 -22.66 1.88
CA GLY A 123 0.15 -22.02 1.43
C GLY A 123 0.38 -20.83 0.49
N SER A 124 -0.58 -19.91 0.48
CA SER A 124 -0.55 -18.75 -0.41
C SER A 124 0.19 -17.57 0.22
N LEU A 125 0.79 -16.73 -0.60
CA LEU A 125 1.28 -15.42 -0.21
C LEU A 125 0.11 -14.43 -0.14
N TYR A 126 0.25 -13.38 0.67
CA TYR A 126 -0.74 -12.33 0.76
C TYR A 126 -0.22 -10.97 0.30
N SER A 127 1.07 -10.73 0.44
CA SER A 127 1.74 -9.54 -0.08
C SER A 127 3.10 -9.89 -0.62
N GLU A 128 3.52 -9.15 -1.59
CA GLU A 128 4.82 -9.17 -2.22
C GLU A 128 5.32 -7.75 -2.43
N LEU A 129 6.63 -7.57 -2.44
CA LEU A 129 7.28 -6.30 -2.69
C LEU A 129 8.57 -6.55 -3.48
N ILE A 130 8.70 -5.95 -4.66
CA ILE A 130 9.91 -6.01 -5.48
C ILE A 130 10.65 -4.69 -5.31
N ASP A 131 11.82 -4.74 -4.69
CA ASP A 131 12.75 -3.61 -4.56
C ASP A 131 13.84 -3.74 -5.62
N GLU A 132 13.60 -3.15 -6.78
CA GLU A 132 14.54 -3.20 -7.90
C GLU A 132 15.87 -2.54 -7.58
N LYS A 133 15.85 -1.44 -6.81
CA LYS A 133 17.03 -0.67 -6.46
C LYS A 133 18.02 -1.51 -5.67
N ASN A 134 17.53 -2.27 -4.71
CA ASN A 134 18.35 -3.15 -3.86
C ASN A 134 18.40 -4.60 -4.39
N LYS A 135 17.73 -4.89 -5.51
CA LYS A 135 17.68 -6.21 -6.17
C LYS A 135 17.15 -7.32 -5.26
N VAL A 136 16.13 -7.01 -4.46
CA VAL A 136 15.54 -7.96 -3.52
C VAL A 136 14.01 -8.02 -3.67
N ILE A 137 13.44 -9.13 -3.20
CA ILE A 137 12.00 -9.38 -3.13
C ILE A 137 11.66 -9.74 -1.69
N TYR A 138 10.56 -9.18 -1.20
CA TYR A 138 9.98 -9.51 0.10
C TYR A 138 8.65 -10.21 -0.12
N LEU A 139 8.45 -11.33 0.56
CA LEU A 139 7.23 -12.12 0.48
C LEU A 139 6.62 -12.27 1.87
N ALA A 140 5.32 -12.00 1.98
CA ALA A 140 4.55 -12.16 3.21
C ALA A 140 3.52 -13.29 3.02
N PRO A 141 3.70 -14.46 3.65
CA PRO A 141 2.75 -15.56 3.57
C PRO A 141 1.38 -15.20 4.18
N PHE A 142 0.35 -15.83 3.63
CA PHE A 142 -1.01 -15.74 4.14
C PHE A 142 -1.16 -16.60 5.39
N ALA A 143 -1.81 -16.07 6.39
CA ALA A 143 -2.24 -16.69 7.64
C ALA A 143 -1.30 -17.73 8.27
N GLY A 144 -0.95 -17.50 9.52
CA GLY A 144 -0.17 -18.44 10.32
C GLY A 144 1.34 -18.24 10.30
N SER A 145 1.87 -17.44 9.37
CA SER A 145 3.28 -17.04 9.41
C SER A 145 3.48 -15.86 10.37
N THR A 146 4.60 -15.87 11.08
CA THR A 146 5.08 -14.74 11.87
C THR A 146 6.14 -13.94 11.11
N LYS A 147 6.49 -14.36 9.87
CA LYS A 147 7.69 -13.94 9.18
C LYS A 147 7.41 -13.27 7.85
N ILE A 148 8.26 -12.30 7.52
CA ILE A 148 8.46 -11.76 6.17
C ILE A 148 9.74 -12.38 5.63
N LEU A 149 9.69 -12.94 4.43
CA LEU A 149 10.83 -13.59 3.77
C LEU A 149 11.49 -12.64 2.79
N LYS A 150 12.83 -12.63 2.74
CA LYS A 150 13.63 -11.81 1.83
C LYS A 150 14.45 -12.68 0.90
N TYR A 151 14.40 -12.40 -0.39
CA TYR A 151 15.15 -13.08 -1.44
C TYR A 151 15.88 -12.07 -2.32
N ASN A 152 16.94 -12.53 -3.00
CA ASN A 152 17.47 -11.83 -4.16
C ASN A 152 16.55 -12.01 -5.38
N LEU A 153 16.71 -11.18 -6.41
CA LEU A 153 15.94 -11.29 -7.67
C LEU A 153 16.19 -12.61 -8.40
N ASP A 154 17.29 -13.30 -8.13
CA ASP A 154 17.62 -14.63 -8.68
C ASP A 154 16.94 -15.79 -7.93
N GLY A 155 16.09 -15.48 -6.95
CA GLY A 155 15.39 -16.47 -6.14
C GLY A 155 16.17 -16.99 -4.92
N THR A 156 17.44 -16.59 -4.75
CA THR A 156 18.26 -17.01 -3.60
C THR A 156 17.70 -16.43 -2.30
N PHE A 157 17.43 -17.27 -1.31
CA PHE A 157 16.99 -16.84 0.02
C PHE A 157 18.09 -16.05 0.74
N VAL A 158 17.71 -14.91 1.33
CA VAL A 158 18.62 -14.03 2.07
C VAL A 158 18.41 -14.18 3.57
N THR A 159 17.20 -13.92 4.05
CA THR A 159 16.85 -13.96 5.47
C THR A 159 15.33 -13.90 5.66
N ASP A 160 14.89 -14.06 6.89
CA ASP A 160 13.53 -13.71 7.29
C ASP A 160 13.52 -12.68 8.44
N TYR A 161 12.39 -12.01 8.62
CA TYR A 161 12.13 -11.09 9.70
C TYR A 161 10.96 -11.64 10.51
N ASP A 162 11.23 -12.12 11.72
CA ASP A 162 10.20 -12.65 12.61
C ASP A 162 9.57 -11.52 13.43
N LEU A 163 8.29 -11.29 13.24
CA LEU A 163 7.51 -10.26 13.95
C LEU A 163 7.02 -10.73 15.33
N GLY A 164 7.20 -12.02 15.64
CA GLY A 164 6.84 -12.61 16.94
C GLY A 164 5.34 -12.86 17.11
N GLU A 165 4.50 -12.52 16.13
CA GLU A 165 3.06 -12.83 16.14
C GLU A 165 2.55 -13.18 14.74
N ARG A 166 1.41 -13.84 14.68
CA ARG A 166 0.81 -14.24 13.39
C ARG A 166 0.30 -13.04 12.61
N LEU A 167 0.74 -12.95 11.36
CA LEU A 167 0.33 -11.91 10.44
C LEU A 167 -0.99 -12.31 9.75
N ASN A 168 -1.99 -11.45 9.90
CA ASN A 168 -3.29 -11.66 9.27
C ASN A 168 -3.42 -10.73 8.06
N LYS A 169 -3.38 -11.30 6.84
CA LYS A 169 -3.50 -10.55 5.60
C LYS A 169 -2.52 -9.36 5.53
N PRO A 170 -1.21 -9.58 5.69
CA PRO A 170 -0.22 -8.51 5.73
C PRO A 170 -0.12 -7.78 4.39
N LYS A 171 0.13 -6.47 4.43
CA LYS A 171 0.48 -5.63 3.30
C LYS A 171 1.83 -4.99 3.54
N LEU A 172 2.67 -4.97 2.52
CA LEU A 172 4.01 -4.40 2.54
C LEU A 172 4.10 -3.15 1.68
N SER A 173 4.93 -2.21 2.08
CA SER A 173 5.29 -1.05 1.29
C SER A 173 6.76 -0.69 1.49
N LEU A 174 7.45 -0.30 0.41
CA LEU A 174 8.82 0.19 0.47
C LEU A 174 8.82 1.69 0.77
N ASN A 175 9.59 2.09 1.77
CA ASN A 175 9.78 3.50 2.10
C ASN A 175 10.99 4.09 1.32
N PRO A 176 11.04 5.41 1.14
CA PRO A 176 12.13 6.07 0.41
C PRO A 176 13.52 5.84 1.01
N ASP A 177 13.62 5.59 2.32
CA ASP A 177 14.86 5.29 3.05
C ASP A 177 15.32 3.83 2.93
N GLY A 178 14.56 2.99 2.20
CA GLY A 178 14.81 1.57 2.03
C GLY A 178 14.28 0.68 3.16
N SER A 179 13.64 1.26 4.17
CA SER A 179 12.88 0.48 5.15
C SER A 179 11.58 -0.06 4.55
N ILE A 180 11.01 -1.06 5.20
CA ILE A 180 9.74 -1.66 4.80
C ILE A 180 8.71 -1.38 5.86
N SER A 181 7.58 -0.83 5.45
CA SER A 181 6.39 -0.75 6.27
C SER A 181 5.51 -1.98 6.06
N LEU A 182 4.98 -2.48 7.15
CA LEU A 182 3.99 -3.56 7.18
C LEU A 182 2.76 -3.07 7.91
N VAL A 183 1.57 -3.41 7.41
CA VAL A 183 0.32 -3.37 8.16
C VAL A 183 -0.41 -4.69 7.97
N HIS A 184 -1.18 -5.12 8.97
CA HIS A 184 -2.01 -6.31 8.86
C HIS A 184 -3.32 -6.15 9.63
N LEU A 185 -4.29 -7.04 9.39
CA LEU A 185 -5.53 -7.03 10.16
C LEU A 185 -5.23 -7.37 11.62
N CYS A 186 -5.45 -6.38 12.48
CA CYS A 186 -5.27 -6.51 13.92
C CYS A 186 -6.60 -6.83 14.60
N PHE A 187 -6.68 -7.96 15.29
CA PHE A 187 -7.88 -8.42 15.98
C PHE A 187 -7.76 -8.28 17.47
N GLN A 188 -8.82 -7.78 18.11
CA GLN A 188 -8.89 -7.62 19.57
C GLN A 188 -8.63 -8.95 20.28
N GLY A 189 -7.68 -8.95 21.23
CA GLY A 189 -7.30 -10.13 22.01
C GLY A 189 -6.54 -11.22 21.23
N MET A 190 -6.15 -10.97 19.98
CA MET A 190 -5.42 -11.91 19.13
C MET A 190 -4.14 -11.33 18.52
N SER A 191 -4.08 -10.03 18.34
CA SER A 191 -2.93 -9.32 17.77
C SER A 191 -2.44 -8.25 18.74
N GLU A 192 -1.13 -8.12 18.87
CA GLU A 192 -0.48 -7.11 19.73
C GLU A 192 -0.04 -5.88 18.93
N MET A 193 0.24 -6.04 17.63
CA MET A 193 0.59 -4.94 16.74
C MET A 193 -0.42 -4.83 15.59
N MET A 194 -0.49 -3.67 14.94
CA MET A 194 -1.24 -3.42 13.72
C MET A 194 -0.31 -3.19 12.52
N GLY A 195 0.90 -2.77 12.79
CA GLY A 195 1.92 -2.55 11.79
C GLY A 195 3.32 -2.57 12.37
N ALA A 196 4.31 -2.52 11.50
CA ALA A 196 5.71 -2.41 11.86
C ALA A 196 6.52 -1.72 10.77
N VAL A 197 7.65 -1.15 11.14
CA VAL A 197 8.70 -0.73 10.23
C VAL A 197 9.91 -1.63 10.44
N ILE A 198 10.44 -2.16 9.35
CA ILE A 198 11.66 -2.96 9.31
C ILE A 198 12.72 -2.15 8.58
N THR A 199 13.75 -1.72 9.29
CA THR A 199 14.83 -0.91 8.74
C THR A 199 15.86 -1.76 7.97
N PRO A 200 16.71 -1.17 7.11
CA PRO A 200 17.73 -1.91 6.37
C PRO A 200 18.72 -2.69 7.25
N ASP A 201 18.95 -2.25 8.48
CA ASP A 201 19.77 -2.94 9.49
C ASP A 201 19.01 -4.00 10.27
N SER A 202 17.78 -4.34 9.83
CA SER A 202 16.90 -5.35 10.42
C SER A 202 16.29 -4.99 11.79
N THR A 203 16.33 -3.71 12.19
CA THR A 203 15.60 -3.25 13.38
C THR A 203 14.10 -3.22 13.08
N ILE A 204 13.29 -3.78 13.99
CA ILE A 204 11.83 -3.85 13.86
C ILE A 204 11.20 -2.92 14.91
N THR A 205 10.45 -1.92 14.43
CA THR A 205 9.64 -1.03 15.28
C THR A 205 8.17 -1.31 15.07
N LYS A 206 7.49 -1.80 16.11
CA LYS A 206 6.07 -2.16 16.04
C LYS A 206 5.16 -0.96 16.30
N TYR A 207 4.05 -0.88 15.60
CA TYR A 207 2.95 0.03 15.88
C TYR A 207 1.86 -0.72 16.65
N ILE A 208 1.62 -0.26 17.86
CA ILE A 208 0.57 -0.79 18.76
C ILE A 208 -0.70 0.00 18.52
N PRO A 209 -1.85 -0.66 18.20
CA PRO A 209 -3.08 0.05 17.92
C PRO A 209 -3.64 0.74 19.16
N ALA A 210 -4.21 1.93 18.96
CA ALA A 210 -5.00 2.58 19.98
C ALA A 210 -6.30 1.81 20.25
N PRO A 211 -6.92 1.95 21.44
CA PRO A 211 -8.23 1.38 21.70
C PRO A 211 -9.25 1.74 20.61
N GLY A 212 -9.94 0.75 20.06
CA GLY A 212 -10.91 0.90 18.98
C GLY A 212 -10.36 0.76 17.56
N GLN A 213 -9.04 0.78 17.36
CA GLN A 213 -8.44 0.51 16.06
C GLN A 213 -8.38 -0.97 15.71
N ALA A 214 -8.27 -1.85 16.72
CA ALA A 214 -8.30 -3.29 16.49
C ALA A 214 -9.72 -3.78 16.24
N ILE A 215 -9.87 -4.67 15.27
CA ILE A 215 -11.15 -5.21 14.81
C ILE A 215 -11.68 -6.19 15.85
N ASN A 216 -12.95 -6.06 16.23
CA ASN A 216 -13.61 -7.12 16.99
C ASN A 216 -13.90 -8.32 16.06
N PRO A 217 -13.25 -9.48 16.26
CA PRO A 217 -13.43 -10.62 15.35
C PRO A 217 -14.71 -11.39 15.57
N ARG A 218 -15.59 -10.96 16.48
CA ARG A 218 -16.81 -11.67 16.84
C ARG A 218 -18.05 -10.85 16.51
N ASP A 219 -19.08 -11.56 16.06
CA ASP A 219 -20.41 -10.98 15.86
C ASP A 219 -21.17 -10.82 17.21
N LYS A 220 -22.38 -10.29 17.14
CA LYS A 220 -23.26 -10.11 18.32
C LYS A 220 -23.63 -11.41 19.05
N ASN A 221 -23.45 -12.57 18.42
CA ASN A 221 -23.72 -13.90 18.99
C ASN A 221 -22.44 -14.54 19.54
N GLY A 222 -21.28 -13.84 19.44
CA GLY A 222 -19.98 -14.33 19.88
C GLY A 222 -19.27 -15.25 18.86
N SER A 223 -19.85 -15.46 17.67
CA SER A 223 -19.24 -16.28 16.63
C SER A 223 -18.07 -15.55 15.97
N PHE A 224 -16.97 -16.28 15.67
CA PHE A 224 -15.81 -15.71 15.01
C PHE A 224 -16.12 -15.41 13.54
N VAL A 225 -15.96 -14.15 13.13
CA VAL A 225 -16.20 -13.67 11.77
C VAL A 225 -15.00 -12.90 11.20
N GLY A 226 -13.88 -12.91 11.91
CA GLY A 226 -12.67 -12.13 11.55
C GLY A 226 -12.08 -12.48 10.18
N PHE A 227 -12.28 -13.71 9.68
CA PHE A 227 -11.81 -14.14 8.36
C PHE A 227 -12.52 -13.44 7.18
N ASN A 228 -13.69 -12.83 7.40
CA ASN A 228 -14.43 -12.05 6.40
C ASN A 228 -13.88 -10.63 6.24
N ASN A 229 -13.06 -10.17 7.18
CA ASN A 229 -12.46 -8.85 7.08
C ASN A 229 -11.33 -8.85 6.04
N GLU A 230 -11.09 -7.70 5.43
CA GLU A 230 -10.11 -7.52 4.37
C GLU A 230 -9.28 -6.26 4.59
N ILE A 231 -8.10 -6.21 4.01
CA ILE A 231 -7.23 -5.05 3.96
C ILE A 231 -6.75 -4.84 2.52
N TRP A 232 -6.87 -3.61 2.04
CA TRP A 232 -6.43 -3.22 0.71
C TRP A 232 -5.31 -2.20 0.80
N SER A 233 -4.30 -2.35 -0.03
CA SER A 233 -3.22 -1.40 -0.23
C SER A 233 -2.60 -1.62 -1.60
N TYR A 234 -2.08 -0.54 -2.19
CA TYR A 234 -1.38 -0.56 -3.47
C TYR A 234 -0.08 0.22 -3.35
N ASN A 235 0.99 -0.33 -3.93
CA ASN A 235 2.34 0.24 -3.83
C ASN A 235 2.67 1.26 -4.93
N ASN A 236 1.75 1.51 -5.85
CA ASN A 236 1.89 2.44 -6.96
C ASN A 236 1.33 3.85 -6.67
N VAL A 237 1.10 4.16 -5.41
CA VAL A 237 0.68 5.48 -4.93
C VAL A 237 1.69 6.02 -3.95
N GLU A 238 1.78 7.36 -3.83
CA GLU A 238 2.65 7.98 -2.86
C GLU A 238 2.25 7.63 -1.43
N GLY A 239 3.23 7.21 -0.64
CA GLY A 239 3.05 6.75 0.74
C GLY A 239 2.39 5.37 0.84
N PHE A 240 2.19 4.91 2.06
CA PHE A 240 1.55 3.63 2.33
C PHE A 240 0.07 3.83 2.65
N LYS A 241 -0.76 3.87 1.63
CA LYS A 241 -2.21 3.99 1.76
C LYS A 241 -2.84 2.61 1.96
N TYR A 242 -3.75 2.50 2.92
CA TYR A 242 -4.49 1.26 3.15
C TYR A 242 -5.88 1.54 3.73
N MET A 243 -6.80 0.61 3.46
CA MET A 243 -8.15 0.59 4.01
C MET A 243 -8.43 -0.80 4.56
N MET A 244 -9.12 -0.89 5.70
CA MET A 244 -9.50 -2.14 6.35
C MET A 244 -11.01 -2.25 6.48
N MET A 245 -11.59 -3.39 6.13
CA MET A 245 -12.97 -3.70 6.51
C MET A 245 -13.03 -4.07 8.02
N PRO A 246 -14.01 -3.61 8.79
CA PRO A 246 -15.19 -2.82 8.40
C PRO A 246 -15.04 -1.30 8.60
N VAL A 247 -13.82 -0.79 8.55
CA VAL A 247 -13.55 0.64 8.76
C VAL A 247 -13.65 1.36 7.42
N ASP A 248 -14.46 2.44 7.35
CA ASP A 248 -14.69 3.20 6.11
C ASP A 248 -13.62 4.28 5.85
N THR A 249 -12.54 4.29 6.63
CA THR A 249 -11.48 5.28 6.55
C THR A 249 -10.29 4.78 5.75
N LEU A 250 -9.81 5.59 4.81
CA LEU A 250 -8.51 5.42 4.15
C LEU A 250 -7.41 6.00 5.04
N TYR A 251 -6.44 5.19 5.40
CA TYR A 251 -5.28 5.60 6.21
C TYR A 251 -4.01 5.71 5.37
N ASN A 252 -3.10 6.56 5.82
CA ASN A 252 -1.70 6.55 5.47
C ASN A 252 -0.88 6.08 6.67
N TYR A 253 0.00 5.10 6.48
CA TYR A 253 0.98 4.73 7.50
C TYR A 253 2.23 5.58 7.34
N ASN A 254 2.43 6.50 8.26
CA ASN A 254 3.63 7.32 8.35
C ASN A 254 4.72 6.55 9.08
N ALA A 255 5.64 5.94 8.32
CA ALA A 255 6.72 5.12 8.87
C ALA A 255 7.67 5.91 9.77
N ALA A 256 8.00 7.15 9.42
CA ALA A 256 8.92 7.99 10.20
C ALA A 256 8.35 8.36 11.57
N ALA A 257 7.06 8.63 11.65
CA ALA A 257 6.37 8.92 12.91
C ALA A 257 5.82 7.66 13.59
N ASN A 258 5.87 6.49 12.93
CA ASN A 258 5.23 5.25 13.34
C ASN A 258 3.76 5.47 13.72
N LYS A 259 2.99 6.08 12.82
CA LYS A 259 1.60 6.47 13.04
C LYS A 259 0.71 6.16 11.86
N MET A 260 -0.56 5.87 12.16
CA MET A 260 -1.63 5.76 11.19
C MET A 260 -2.41 7.08 11.15
N GLU A 261 -2.47 7.69 9.97
CA GLU A 261 -3.05 8.99 9.72
C GLU A 261 -4.26 8.84 8.81
N ALA A 262 -5.45 9.25 9.28
CA ALA A 262 -6.64 9.26 8.45
C ALA A 262 -6.51 10.28 7.32
N GLN A 263 -6.88 9.89 6.09
CA GLN A 263 -6.79 10.71 4.88
C GLN A 263 -8.16 10.96 4.25
N PHE A 264 -9.03 9.95 4.29
CA PHE A 264 -10.37 10.01 3.70
C PHE A 264 -11.32 9.16 4.55
N ASP A 265 -12.54 9.67 4.79
CA ASP A 265 -13.60 9.05 5.59
C ASP A 265 -14.98 9.26 4.94
#